data_260f44523ed87f44f74e2a31f2846e96
#
_entry.id   260f44523ed87f44f74e2a31f2846e96
#
_cell.length_a   1.000
_cell.length_b   1.000
_cell.length_c   1.000
_cell.angle_alpha   90.00
_cell.angle_beta   90.00
_cell.angle_gamma   90.00
#
_symmetry.space_group_name_H-M   'P 1'
#
loop_
_entity.id
_entity.type
_entity.pdbx_description
1 polymer ?
#
loop_
_entity_poly.entity_id
_entity_poly.type
_entity_poly.pdbx_seq_one_letter_code
_entity_poly.pdbx_strand_id
1 'polypeptide(L)'
;MSSPVVLITGALAGIGRATALAFAHEGARIVISGRRDDTGQALAAELRGIGAEAEFVRADVRHEDDVRNLVDRTVARFGRLDVAVNNAGTEGQPGPVIEQTAESYAATFDTNVLGVLLSLKHELRVMLPQGHGNIVNLSSVAGRIGVPGGSVYVASKHAVEGLTKSAALEAAAFGVRVNAVAPGPVETEMLNRFTGSADRKASFLAGIPAKRAGTPEEIAQTIVFLASDKAPFLTGQSIAVDGGKLA
;
A
#
# COMPACT_ATOMS: atom_id res chain seq x y z
N MET A 1 -6.07 -21.02 -15.42
CA MET A 1 -4.98 -20.52 -14.56
C MET A 1 -5.46 -20.58 -13.12
N SER A 2 -4.61 -20.90 -12.14
CA SER A 2 -5.00 -20.92 -10.73
C SER A 2 -5.21 -19.49 -10.25
N SER A 3 -6.19 -19.26 -9.36
CA SER A 3 -6.45 -17.96 -8.72
C SER A 3 -5.20 -17.42 -8.04
N PRO A 4 -4.78 -16.17 -8.26
CA PRO A 4 -3.59 -15.61 -7.63
C PRO A 4 -3.78 -15.48 -6.11
N VAL A 5 -2.70 -15.65 -5.35
CA VAL A 5 -2.64 -15.42 -3.90
C VAL A 5 -2.15 -14.01 -3.65
N VAL A 6 -2.98 -13.22 -3.01
CA VAL A 6 -2.76 -11.78 -2.76
C VAL A 6 -2.67 -11.50 -1.27
N LEU A 7 -1.61 -10.82 -0.85
CA LEU A 7 -1.42 -10.32 0.52
C LEU A 7 -1.54 -8.79 0.52
N ILE A 8 -2.35 -8.23 1.44
CA ILE A 8 -2.55 -6.78 1.52
C ILE A 8 -2.36 -6.31 2.96
N THR A 9 -1.38 -5.45 3.20
CA THR A 9 -1.18 -4.80 4.51
C THR A 9 -2.03 -3.52 4.63
N GLY A 10 -2.48 -3.20 5.85
CA GLY A 10 -3.33 -2.02 6.07
C GLY A 10 -4.68 -2.10 5.35
N ALA A 11 -5.22 -3.31 5.17
CA ALA A 11 -6.41 -3.58 4.37
C ALA A 11 -7.74 -3.14 4.99
N LEU A 12 -7.76 -2.69 6.26
CA LEU A 12 -9.00 -2.54 7.02
C LEU A 12 -9.81 -1.27 6.70
N ALA A 13 -9.28 -0.37 5.86
CA ALA A 13 -9.95 0.87 5.47
C ALA A 13 -9.38 1.44 4.15
N GLY A 14 -10.07 2.41 3.58
CA GLY A 14 -9.62 3.22 2.45
C GLY A 14 -9.12 2.40 1.27
N ILE A 15 -7.95 2.76 0.74
CA ILE A 15 -7.35 2.13 -0.45
C ILE A 15 -7.14 0.63 -0.24
N GLY A 16 -6.63 0.22 0.93
CA GLY A 16 -6.37 -1.20 1.20
C GLY A 16 -7.65 -2.05 1.17
N ARG A 17 -8.76 -1.54 1.73
CA ARG A 17 -10.06 -2.24 1.67
C ARG A 17 -10.60 -2.31 0.24
N ALA A 18 -10.57 -1.20 -0.49
CA ALA A 18 -10.99 -1.20 -1.90
C ALA A 18 -10.13 -2.15 -2.76
N THR A 19 -8.82 -2.23 -2.48
CA THR A 19 -7.91 -3.16 -3.14
C THR A 19 -8.28 -4.62 -2.85
N ALA A 20 -8.60 -4.95 -1.59
CA ALA A 20 -9.04 -6.31 -1.24
C ALA A 20 -10.33 -6.70 -1.97
N LEU A 21 -11.31 -5.81 -2.04
CA LEU A 21 -12.55 -6.03 -2.80
C LEU A 21 -12.28 -6.18 -4.31
N ALA A 22 -11.41 -5.33 -4.88
CA ALA A 22 -11.07 -5.40 -6.29
C ALA A 22 -10.43 -6.75 -6.66
N PHE A 23 -9.47 -7.24 -5.86
CA PHE A 23 -8.88 -8.56 -6.08
C PHE A 23 -9.88 -9.72 -5.85
N ALA A 24 -10.81 -9.56 -4.91
CA ALA A 24 -11.88 -10.56 -4.70
C ALA A 24 -12.75 -10.70 -5.95
N HIS A 25 -13.13 -9.61 -6.58
CA HIS A 25 -13.89 -9.61 -7.84
C HIS A 25 -13.12 -10.22 -9.02
N GLU A 26 -11.78 -10.17 -8.99
CA GLU A 26 -10.91 -10.86 -9.97
C GLU A 26 -10.68 -12.35 -9.62
N GLY A 27 -11.34 -12.86 -8.58
CA GLY A 27 -11.27 -14.27 -8.18
C GLY A 27 -9.97 -14.66 -7.47
N ALA A 28 -9.28 -13.71 -6.84
CA ALA A 28 -8.07 -13.97 -6.06
C ALA A 28 -8.35 -14.66 -4.71
N ARG A 29 -7.36 -15.39 -4.20
CA ARG A 29 -7.28 -15.85 -2.81
C ARG A 29 -6.55 -14.79 -2.00
N ILE A 30 -7.15 -14.32 -0.90
CA ILE A 30 -6.73 -13.06 -0.27
C ILE A 30 -6.35 -13.25 1.19
N VAL A 31 -5.18 -12.76 1.57
CA VAL A 31 -4.83 -12.52 2.97
C VAL A 31 -4.83 -11.02 3.19
N ILE A 32 -5.66 -10.58 4.13
CA ILE A 32 -5.72 -9.19 4.56
C ILE A 32 -5.09 -9.02 5.93
N SER A 33 -4.42 -7.90 6.15
CA SER A 33 -3.76 -7.62 7.43
C SER A 33 -4.01 -6.22 7.94
N GLY A 34 -3.97 -6.10 9.25
CA GLY A 34 -4.08 -4.86 10.02
C GLY A 34 -4.06 -5.14 11.51
N ARG A 35 -4.20 -4.09 12.34
CA ARG A 35 -4.03 -4.19 13.79
C ARG A 35 -5.31 -4.49 14.58
N ARG A 36 -6.49 -4.32 13.97
CA ARG A 36 -7.80 -4.44 14.64
C ARG A 36 -8.46 -5.76 14.26
N ASP A 37 -8.58 -6.67 15.24
CA ASP A 37 -9.10 -8.03 15.03
C ASP A 37 -10.54 -8.02 14.53
N ASP A 38 -11.46 -7.33 15.22
CA ASP A 38 -12.88 -7.31 14.87
C ASP A 38 -13.12 -6.80 13.45
N THR A 39 -12.49 -5.68 13.10
CA THR A 39 -12.59 -5.09 11.75
C THR A 39 -12.00 -6.02 10.68
N GLY A 40 -10.90 -6.70 11.02
CA GLY A 40 -10.23 -7.64 10.11
C GLY A 40 -11.08 -8.88 9.86
N GLN A 41 -11.64 -9.48 10.90
CA GLN A 41 -12.54 -10.63 10.77
C GLN A 41 -13.83 -10.27 10.00
N ALA A 42 -14.39 -9.09 10.25
CA ALA A 42 -15.55 -8.60 9.53
C ALA A 42 -15.27 -8.45 8.03
N LEU A 43 -14.14 -7.84 7.65
CA LEU A 43 -13.75 -7.71 6.23
C LEU A 43 -13.47 -9.08 5.59
N ALA A 44 -12.79 -9.99 6.29
CA ALA A 44 -12.58 -11.34 5.77
C ALA A 44 -13.90 -12.09 5.55
N ALA A 45 -14.90 -11.90 6.43
CA ALA A 45 -16.24 -12.47 6.27
C ALA A 45 -16.97 -11.85 5.06
N GLU A 46 -16.86 -10.53 4.86
CA GLU A 46 -17.41 -9.83 3.69
C GLU A 46 -16.81 -10.37 2.38
N LEU A 47 -15.48 -10.51 2.32
CA LEU A 47 -14.77 -11.06 1.15
C LEU A 47 -15.22 -12.50 0.85
N ARG A 48 -15.38 -13.33 1.88
CA ARG A 48 -15.94 -14.69 1.71
C ARG A 48 -17.40 -14.65 1.25
N GLY A 49 -18.18 -13.69 1.73
CA GLY A 49 -19.59 -13.48 1.32
C GLY A 49 -19.75 -13.18 -0.17
N ILE A 50 -18.76 -12.59 -0.82
CA ILE A 50 -18.74 -12.35 -2.28
C ILE A 50 -18.02 -13.45 -3.05
N GLY A 51 -17.68 -14.58 -2.42
CA GLY A 51 -17.14 -15.77 -3.06
C GLY A 51 -15.62 -15.90 -3.06
N ALA A 52 -14.86 -14.98 -2.45
CA ALA A 52 -13.42 -15.09 -2.37
C ALA A 52 -12.97 -16.04 -1.24
N GLU A 53 -11.87 -16.78 -1.43
CA GLU A 53 -11.14 -17.39 -0.33
C GLU A 53 -10.34 -16.31 0.39
N ALA A 54 -10.75 -15.95 1.62
CA ALA A 54 -10.13 -14.85 2.35
C ALA A 54 -9.81 -15.21 3.81
N GLU A 55 -8.63 -14.77 4.28
CA GLU A 55 -8.18 -14.88 5.67
C GLU A 55 -7.70 -13.51 6.18
N PHE A 56 -8.00 -13.23 7.45
CA PHE A 56 -7.40 -12.10 8.17
C PHE A 56 -6.29 -12.61 9.08
N VAL A 57 -5.13 -11.96 9.00
CA VAL A 57 -4.01 -12.16 9.91
C VAL A 57 -3.68 -10.83 10.56
N ARG A 58 -3.81 -10.77 11.90
CA ARG A 58 -3.39 -9.58 12.64
C ARG A 58 -1.88 -9.40 12.52
N ALA A 59 -1.45 -8.18 12.13
CA ALA A 59 -0.03 -7.80 12.13
C ALA A 59 0.12 -6.28 12.27
N ASP A 60 1.16 -5.88 12.97
CA ASP A 60 1.69 -4.52 12.96
C ASP A 60 2.99 -4.51 12.15
N VAL A 61 2.98 -3.82 11.01
CA VAL A 61 4.12 -3.81 10.08
C VAL A 61 5.41 -3.25 10.66
N ARG A 62 5.34 -2.58 11.81
CA ARG A 62 6.51 -2.06 12.55
C ARG A 62 7.32 -3.17 13.24
N HIS A 63 6.75 -4.38 13.36
CA HIS A 63 7.36 -5.52 14.04
C HIS A 63 7.70 -6.63 13.07
N GLU A 64 8.98 -6.96 12.96
CA GLU A 64 9.46 -7.94 11.98
C GLU A 64 8.82 -9.32 12.16
N ASP A 65 8.64 -9.77 13.40
CA ASP A 65 8.03 -11.06 13.70
C ASP A 65 6.57 -11.14 13.22
N ASP A 66 5.82 -10.04 13.32
CA ASP A 66 4.44 -9.96 12.80
C ASP A 66 4.45 -10.07 11.27
N VAL A 67 5.33 -9.34 10.59
CA VAL A 67 5.44 -9.37 9.13
C VAL A 67 5.89 -10.73 8.63
N ARG A 68 6.90 -11.34 9.28
CA ARG A 68 7.33 -12.69 8.95
C ARG A 68 6.20 -13.70 9.10
N ASN A 69 5.51 -13.70 10.26
CA ASN A 69 4.37 -14.57 10.50
C ASN A 69 3.24 -14.37 9.48
N LEU A 70 2.96 -13.12 9.08
CA LEU A 70 1.96 -12.80 8.08
C LEU A 70 2.25 -13.47 6.72
N VAL A 71 3.49 -13.35 6.24
CA VAL A 71 3.93 -13.99 4.99
C VAL A 71 3.95 -15.50 5.13
N ASP A 72 4.49 -16.04 6.23
CA ASP A 72 4.55 -17.48 6.48
C ASP A 72 3.16 -18.12 6.54
N ARG A 73 2.19 -17.45 7.18
CA ARG A 73 0.80 -17.92 7.21
C ARG A 73 0.14 -17.87 5.84
N THR A 74 0.45 -16.86 5.02
CA THR A 74 -0.05 -16.78 3.64
C THR A 74 0.43 -17.99 2.83
N VAL A 75 1.71 -18.31 2.92
CA VAL A 75 2.29 -19.46 2.23
C VAL A 75 1.78 -20.79 2.78
N ALA A 76 1.69 -20.92 4.13
CA ALA A 76 1.14 -22.12 4.74
C ALA A 76 -0.31 -22.40 4.32
N ARG A 77 -1.11 -21.34 4.16
CA ARG A 77 -2.53 -21.45 3.78
C ARG A 77 -2.74 -21.76 2.31
N PHE A 78 -1.95 -21.14 1.41
CA PHE A 78 -2.21 -21.15 -0.03
C PHE A 78 -1.07 -21.72 -0.88
N GLY A 79 0.07 -22.08 -0.27
CA GLY A 79 1.22 -22.70 -0.91
C GLY A 79 2.14 -21.75 -1.67
N ARG A 80 1.76 -20.49 -1.85
CA ARG A 80 2.47 -19.48 -2.65
C ARG A 80 2.10 -18.05 -2.26
N LEU A 81 2.82 -17.08 -2.82
CA LEU A 81 2.49 -15.66 -2.76
C LEU A 81 2.73 -15.04 -4.15
N ASP A 82 1.66 -14.61 -4.84
CA ASP A 82 1.75 -14.07 -6.20
C ASP A 82 1.78 -12.55 -6.23
N VAL A 83 1.02 -11.92 -5.33
CA VAL A 83 0.90 -10.47 -5.25
C VAL A 83 1.01 -10.03 -3.80
N ALA A 84 1.83 -9.02 -3.55
CA ALA A 84 1.87 -8.32 -2.28
C ALA A 84 1.56 -6.82 -2.48
N VAL A 85 0.69 -6.27 -1.62
CA VAL A 85 0.35 -4.85 -1.63
C VAL A 85 0.70 -4.24 -0.29
N ASN A 86 1.79 -3.47 -0.26
CA ASN A 86 2.30 -2.79 0.91
C ASN A 86 1.59 -1.45 1.07
N ASN A 87 0.35 -1.49 1.59
CA ASN A 87 -0.52 -0.34 1.72
C ASN A 87 -0.54 0.28 3.13
N ALA A 88 -0.12 -0.45 4.17
CA ALA A 88 -0.08 0.09 5.53
C ALA A 88 0.73 1.39 5.59
N GLY A 89 0.16 2.43 6.19
CA GLY A 89 0.80 3.74 6.29
C GLY A 89 0.03 4.72 7.17
N THR A 90 0.71 5.81 7.51
CA THR A 90 0.15 6.93 8.26
C THR A 90 0.59 8.26 7.63
N GLU A 91 -0.24 9.30 7.78
CA GLU A 91 0.08 10.68 7.39
C GLU A 91 1.10 11.35 8.32
N GLY A 92 1.40 10.71 9.45
CA GLY A 92 2.26 11.29 10.48
C GLY A 92 1.57 12.45 11.21
N GLN A 93 2.39 13.29 11.85
CA GLN A 93 1.94 14.51 12.54
C GLN A 93 2.13 15.71 11.60
N PRO A 94 1.05 16.35 11.13
CA PRO A 94 1.15 17.57 10.35
C PRO A 94 1.69 18.73 11.21
N GLY A 95 2.54 19.55 10.61
CA GLY A 95 3.11 20.75 11.26
C GLY A 95 4.39 21.22 10.58
N PRO A 96 4.84 22.45 10.83
CA PRO A 96 6.08 22.98 10.28
C PRO A 96 7.30 22.16 10.74
N VAL A 97 8.39 22.18 9.97
CA VAL A 97 9.61 21.42 10.27
C VAL A 97 10.15 21.70 11.66
N ILE A 98 10.09 22.95 12.10
CA ILE A 98 10.58 23.38 13.41
C ILE A 98 9.81 22.79 14.61
N GLU A 99 8.62 22.22 14.38
CA GLU A 99 7.79 21.56 15.40
C GLU A 99 7.86 20.03 15.34
N GLN A 100 8.58 19.47 14.35
CA GLN A 100 8.73 18.03 14.26
C GLN A 100 9.69 17.51 15.34
N THR A 101 9.37 16.34 15.87
CA THR A 101 10.14 15.70 16.94
C THR A 101 10.68 14.33 16.51
N ALA A 102 11.63 13.80 17.28
CA ALA A 102 12.12 12.43 17.07
C ALA A 102 10.98 11.40 17.16
N GLU A 103 10.01 11.62 18.04
CA GLU A 103 8.85 10.74 18.24
C GLU A 103 7.91 10.79 17.03
N SER A 104 7.63 11.98 16.47
CA SER A 104 6.80 12.13 15.26
C SER A 104 7.48 11.49 14.04
N TYR A 105 8.81 11.62 13.95
CA TYR A 105 9.63 10.94 12.95
C TYR A 105 9.53 9.43 13.09
N ALA A 106 9.84 8.87 14.27
CA ALA A 106 9.82 7.43 14.51
C ALA A 106 8.43 6.83 14.21
N ALA A 107 7.36 7.42 14.73
CA ALA A 107 5.99 6.94 14.50
C ALA A 107 5.63 6.86 13.00
N THR A 108 6.14 7.80 12.19
CA THR A 108 5.89 7.83 10.75
C THR A 108 6.82 6.86 10.00
N PHE A 109 8.11 6.90 10.28
CA PHE A 109 9.09 6.07 9.57
C PHE A 109 8.97 4.60 9.91
N ASP A 110 8.68 4.24 11.15
CA ASP A 110 8.48 2.84 11.55
C ASP A 110 7.31 2.21 10.78
N THR A 111 6.24 2.99 10.54
CA THR A 111 5.10 2.47 9.78
C THR A 111 5.37 2.51 8.27
N ASN A 112 5.77 3.68 7.73
CA ASN A 112 5.79 3.92 6.29
C ASN A 112 7.04 3.39 5.60
N VAL A 113 8.17 3.31 6.31
CA VAL A 113 9.48 2.95 5.75
C VAL A 113 9.94 1.58 6.26
N LEU A 114 10.09 1.42 7.58
CA LEU A 114 10.49 0.14 8.16
C LEU A 114 9.45 -0.94 7.82
N GLY A 115 8.15 -0.63 7.93
CA GLY A 115 7.09 -1.56 7.57
C GLY A 115 7.17 -2.04 6.12
N VAL A 116 7.46 -1.14 5.16
CA VAL A 116 7.67 -1.52 3.75
C VAL A 116 8.95 -2.33 3.56
N LEU A 117 10.05 -1.95 4.22
CA LEU A 117 11.31 -2.70 4.16
C LEU A 117 11.14 -4.14 4.66
N LEU A 118 10.50 -4.32 5.83
CA LEU A 118 10.25 -5.63 6.40
C LEU A 118 9.31 -6.48 5.52
N SER A 119 8.27 -5.86 4.96
CA SER A 119 7.37 -6.51 4.01
C SER A 119 8.15 -6.99 2.77
N LEU A 120 8.89 -6.12 2.10
CA LEU A 120 9.75 -6.47 0.97
C LEU A 120 10.71 -7.62 1.29
N LYS A 121 11.37 -7.57 2.47
CA LYS A 121 12.29 -8.62 2.92
C LYS A 121 11.63 -10.00 2.95
N HIS A 122 10.45 -10.11 3.56
CA HIS A 122 9.80 -11.40 3.74
C HIS A 122 9.03 -11.85 2.50
N GLU A 123 8.49 -10.93 1.71
CA GLU A 123 7.84 -11.20 0.42
C GLU A 123 8.85 -11.70 -0.62
N LEU A 124 9.98 -11.02 -0.76
CA LEU A 124 11.05 -11.42 -1.68
C LEU A 124 11.69 -12.74 -1.27
N ARG A 125 11.82 -13.03 0.05
CA ARG A 125 12.27 -14.34 0.53
C ARG A 125 11.43 -15.50 -0.06
N VAL A 126 10.14 -15.28 -0.30
CA VAL A 126 9.23 -16.25 -0.90
C VAL A 126 9.24 -16.18 -2.42
N MET A 127 9.11 -14.97 -2.99
CA MET A 127 8.92 -14.78 -4.42
C MET A 127 10.17 -15.07 -5.25
N LEU A 128 11.39 -14.78 -4.75
CA LEU A 128 12.63 -15.02 -5.51
C LEU A 128 12.85 -16.52 -5.81
N PRO A 129 12.80 -17.44 -4.84
CA PRO A 129 12.91 -18.88 -5.15
C PRO A 129 11.69 -19.42 -5.91
N GLN A 130 10.52 -18.76 -5.80
CA GLN A 130 9.32 -19.10 -6.57
C GLN A 130 9.48 -18.77 -8.07
N GLY A 131 10.36 -17.82 -8.43
CA GLY A 131 10.62 -17.41 -9.80
C GLY A 131 9.55 -16.51 -10.41
N HIS A 132 8.62 -16.00 -9.61
CA HIS A 132 7.59 -15.05 -10.03
C HIS A 132 6.98 -14.33 -8.82
N GLY A 133 6.44 -13.16 -9.05
CA GLY A 133 5.73 -12.36 -8.06
C GLY A 133 5.57 -10.89 -8.48
N ASN A 134 4.63 -10.21 -7.85
CA ASN A 134 4.37 -8.80 -8.09
C ASN A 134 4.19 -8.08 -6.76
N ILE A 135 4.99 -7.06 -6.50
CA ILE A 135 4.88 -6.24 -5.29
C ILE A 135 4.46 -4.83 -5.70
N VAL A 136 3.44 -4.29 -5.05
CA VAL A 136 2.98 -2.91 -5.23
C VAL A 136 3.05 -2.17 -3.90
N ASN A 137 3.94 -1.19 -3.83
CA ASN A 137 4.09 -0.33 -2.66
C ASN A 137 3.20 0.91 -2.78
N LEU A 138 2.50 1.30 -1.70
CA LEU A 138 1.74 2.54 -1.65
C LEU A 138 2.67 3.71 -1.26
N SER A 139 3.09 4.47 -2.29
CA SER A 139 3.76 5.75 -2.15
C SER A 139 2.72 6.89 -2.01
N SER A 140 2.99 8.03 -2.59
CA SER A 140 2.15 9.22 -2.67
C SER A 140 2.77 10.19 -3.69
N VAL A 141 2.00 11.15 -4.22
CA VAL A 141 2.58 12.32 -4.89
C VAL A 141 3.59 13.03 -3.97
N ALA A 142 3.40 12.98 -2.66
CA ALA A 142 4.36 13.47 -1.66
C ALA A 142 5.71 12.72 -1.66
N GLY A 143 5.82 11.59 -2.33
CA GLY A 143 7.09 10.91 -2.61
C GLY A 143 7.90 11.54 -3.75
N ARG A 144 7.37 12.58 -4.40
CA ARG A 144 7.98 13.26 -5.55
C ARG A 144 8.05 14.77 -5.43
N ILE A 145 7.20 15.35 -4.58
CA ILE A 145 7.15 16.80 -4.33
C ILE A 145 7.15 17.09 -2.84
N GLY A 146 7.53 18.31 -2.47
CA GLY A 146 7.37 18.82 -1.11
C GLY A 146 5.92 19.20 -0.81
N VAL A 147 5.51 19.02 0.44
CA VAL A 147 4.21 19.47 0.96
C VAL A 147 4.45 20.28 2.23
N PRO A 148 4.10 21.56 2.27
CA PRO A 148 4.20 22.36 3.50
C PRO A 148 3.45 21.69 4.65
N GLY A 149 4.08 21.61 5.82
CA GLY A 149 3.51 20.93 6.99
C GLY A 149 3.52 19.40 6.95
N GLY A 150 4.11 18.79 5.92
CA GLY A 150 4.17 17.34 5.76
C GLY A 150 5.58 16.76 5.67
N SER A 151 6.59 17.45 6.22
CA SER A 151 8.01 17.12 5.97
C SER A 151 8.39 15.68 6.26
N VAL A 152 7.99 15.13 7.41
CA VAL A 152 8.31 13.75 7.80
C VAL A 152 7.57 12.74 6.90
N TYR A 153 6.29 13.00 6.60
CA TYR A 153 5.53 12.18 5.65
C TYR A 153 6.14 12.19 4.25
N VAL A 154 6.46 13.38 3.73
CA VAL A 154 7.15 13.57 2.45
C VAL A 154 8.45 12.75 2.40
N ALA A 155 9.30 12.90 3.40
CA ALA A 155 10.55 12.14 3.49
C ALA A 155 10.30 10.63 3.51
N SER A 156 9.29 10.16 4.26
CA SER A 156 8.93 8.73 4.31
C SER A 156 8.48 8.20 2.96
N LYS A 157 7.72 8.98 2.18
CA LYS A 157 7.25 8.55 0.85
C LYS A 157 8.35 8.60 -0.21
N HIS A 158 9.31 9.54 -0.12
CA HIS A 158 10.54 9.48 -0.92
C HIS A 158 11.37 8.23 -0.61
N ALA A 159 11.45 7.81 0.65
CA ALA A 159 12.12 6.57 1.02
C ALA A 159 11.43 5.33 0.40
N VAL A 160 10.10 5.26 0.37
CA VAL A 160 9.34 4.19 -0.30
C VAL A 160 9.65 4.14 -1.80
N GLU A 161 9.78 5.30 -2.48
CA GLU A 161 10.20 5.36 -3.88
C GLU A 161 11.60 4.76 -4.08
N GLY A 162 12.54 5.07 -3.18
CA GLY A 162 13.90 4.52 -3.20
C GLY A 162 13.91 3.00 -2.98
N LEU A 163 13.21 2.52 -1.95
CA LEU A 163 13.08 1.08 -1.66
C LEU A 163 12.48 0.32 -2.85
N THR A 164 11.44 0.88 -3.48
CA THR A 164 10.80 0.29 -4.66
C THR A 164 11.79 0.08 -5.80
N LYS A 165 12.59 1.09 -6.12
CA LYS A 165 13.58 1.03 -7.21
C LYS A 165 14.67 0.01 -6.93
N SER A 166 15.23 0.01 -5.71
CA SER A 166 16.29 -0.93 -5.32
C SER A 166 15.79 -2.37 -5.36
N ALA A 167 14.64 -2.65 -4.73
CA ALA A 167 14.05 -3.99 -4.71
C ALA A 167 13.68 -4.48 -6.14
N ALA A 168 13.23 -3.58 -7.02
CA ALA A 168 12.93 -3.93 -8.40
C ALA A 168 14.18 -4.39 -9.17
N LEU A 169 15.32 -3.70 -9.00
CA LEU A 169 16.57 -4.06 -9.63
C LEU A 169 17.13 -5.41 -9.12
N GLU A 170 16.98 -5.66 -7.82
CA GLU A 170 17.44 -6.92 -7.20
C GLU A 170 16.57 -8.11 -7.62
N ALA A 171 15.26 -7.89 -7.85
CA ALA A 171 14.28 -8.95 -8.08
C ALA A 171 14.01 -9.27 -9.55
N ALA A 172 14.31 -8.35 -10.47
CA ALA A 172 13.93 -8.47 -11.89
C ALA A 172 14.46 -9.74 -12.58
N ALA A 173 15.72 -10.13 -12.31
CA ALA A 173 16.33 -11.33 -12.90
C ALA A 173 15.66 -12.65 -12.43
N PHE A 174 14.86 -12.59 -11.37
CA PHE A 174 14.11 -13.72 -10.81
C PHE A 174 12.64 -13.73 -11.23
N GLY A 175 12.24 -12.90 -12.19
CA GLY A 175 10.85 -12.83 -12.64
C GLY A 175 9.90 -12.13 -11.64
N VAL A 176 10.42 -11.40 -10.66
CA VAL A 176 9.64 -10.65 -9.69
C VAL A 176 9.65 -9.16 -10.04
N ARG A 177 8.48 -8.54 -10.08
CA ARG A 177 8.31 -7.12 -10.36
C ARG A 177 7.96 -6.36 -9.08
N VAL A 178 8.56 -5.20 -8.90
CA VAL A 178 8.29 -4.32 -7.75
C VAL A 178 8.00 -2.93 -8.28
N ASN A 179 6.80 -2.41 -8.03
CA ASN A 179 6.38 -1.08 -8.46
C ASN A 179 5.74 -0.31 -7.29
N ALA A 180 5.49 0.96 -7.50
CA ALA A 180 4.72 1.78 -6.58
C ALA A 180 3.51 2.42 -7.28
N VAL A 181 2.46 2.68 -6.51
CA VAL A 181 1.40 3.62 -6.85
C VAL A 181 1.60 4.85 -5.99
N ALA A 182 1.50 6.03 -6.61
CA ALA A 182 1.65 7.33 -5.98
C ALA A 182 0.31 8.12 -6.06
N PRO A 183 -0.64 7.89 -5.13
CA PRO A 183 -1.89 8.60 -5.15
C PRO A 183 -1.73 10.09 -4.87
N GLY A 184 -2.59 10.90 -5.51
CA GLY A 184 -2.95 12.23 -5.06
C GLY A 184 -3.87 12.18 -3.82
N PRO A 185 -4.66 13.23 -3.56
CA PRO A 185 -5.67 13.18 -2.52
C PRO A 185 -6.75 12.14 -2.88
N VAL A 186 -7.04 11.23 -1.93
CA VAL A 186 -8.04 10.17 -2.08
C VAL A 186 -9.05 10.28 -0.95
N GLU A 187 -10.33 10.09 -1.27
CA GLU A 187 -11.44 10.18 -0.33
C GLU A 187 -11.38 9.08 0.73
N THR A 188 -10.68 9.37 1.82
CA THR A 188 -10.40 8.47 2.94
C THR A 188 -10.40 9.22 4.26
N GLU A 189 -10.49 8.49 5.37
CA GLU A 189 -10.31 9.07 6.70
C GLU A 189 -8.96 9.76 6.88
N MET A 190 -7.90 9.28 6.22
CA MET A 190 -6.58 9.90 6.23
C MET A 190 -6.62 11.31 5.64
N LEU A 191 -7.31 11.52 4.52
CA LEU A 191 -7.49 12.85 3.92
C LEU A 191 -8.26 13.78 4.87
N ASN A 192 -9.31 13.26 5.52
CA ASN A 192 -10.09 14.05 6.47
C ASN A 192 -9.26 14.48 7.69
N ARG A 193 -8.43 13.59 8.24
CA ARG A 193 -7.51 13.93 9.33
C ARG A 193 -6.44 14.93 8.89
N PHE A 194 -5.87 14.74 7.70
CA PHE A 194 -4.86 15.66 7.15
C PHE A 194 -5.40 17.07 6.93
N THR A 195 -6.61 17.19 6.39
CA THR A 195 -7.22 18.50 6.10
C THR A 195 -7.87 19.14 7.33
N GLY A 196 -8.35 18.34 8.27
CA GLY A 196 -8.90 18.76 9.55
C GLY A 196 -10.28 19.44 9.50
N SER A 197 -10.70 20.02 8.36
CA SER A 197 -12.00 20.62 8.18
C SER A 197 -12.49 20.54 6.73
N ALA A 198 -13.81 20.67 6.52
CA ALA A 198 -14.42 20.66 5.19
C ALA A 198 -13.91 21.80 4.29
N ASP A 199 -13.76 23.00 4.86
CA ASP A 199 -13.31 24.19 4.12
C ASP A 199 -11.85 24.05 3.67
N ARG A 200 -10.97 23.54 4.54
CA ARG A 200 -9.58 23.24 4.17
C ARG A 200 -9.49 22.14 3.13
N LYS A 201 -10.34 21.11 3.24
CA LYS A 201 -10.44 20.06 2.24
C LYS A 201 -10.88 20.60 0.90
N ALA A 202 -11.92 21.42 0.86
CA ALA A 202 -12.39 22.08 -0.36
C ALA A 202 -11.29 22.94 -1.00
N SER A 203 -10.61 23.78 -0.19
CA SER A 203 -9.50 24.61 -0.67
C SER A 203 -8.33 23.77 -1.20
N PHE A 204 -7.99 22.67 -0.54
CA PHE A 204 -6.94 21.74 -0.97
C PHE A 204 -7.30 21.08 -2.31
N LEU A 205 -8.53 20.61 -2.46
CA LEU A 205 -9.01 19.97 -3.68
C LEU A 205 -9.16 20.94 -4.86
N ALA A 206 -9.46 22.21 -4.59
CA ALA A 206 -9.49 23.25 -5.62
C ALA A 206 -8.13 23.42 -6.34
N GLY A 207 -7.02 23.09 -5.68
CA GLY A 207 -5.67 23.06 -6.26
C GLY A 207 -5.36 21.83 -7.13
N ILE A 208 -6.23 20.81 -7.17
CA ILE A 208 -6.06 19.63 -8.02
C ILE A 208 -6.68 19.94 -9.41
N PRO A 209 -5.99 19.65 -10.53
CA PRO A 209 -6.57 19.90 -11.87
C PRO A 209 -7.93 19.26 -12.08
N ALA A 210 -8.13 18.01 -11.64
CA ALA A 210 -9.41 17.29 -11.72
C ALA A 210 -10.50 17.82 -10.78
N LYS A 211 -10.21 18.81 -9.89
CA LYS A 211 -11.12 19.48 -8.96
C LYS A 211 -11.85 18.56 -7.99
N ARG A 212 -11.31 17.38 -7.72
CA ARG A 212 -11.85 16.40 -6.78
C ARG A 212 -10.74 15.53 -6.17
N ALA A 213 -11.05 14.86 -5.10
CA ALA A 213 -10.28 13.69 -4.67
C ALA A 213 -10.55 12.50 -5.61
N GLY A 214 -9.58 11.62 -5.74
CA GLY A 214 -9.82 10.27 -6.28
C GLY A 214 -10.60 9.42 -5.28
N THR A 215 -11.18 8.32 -5.75
CA THR A 215 -11.79 7.33 -4.86
C THR A 215 -10.79 6.21 -4.53
N PRO A 216 -10.95 5.49 -3.41
CA PRO A 216 -10.14 4.31 -3.13
C PRO A 216 -10.19 3.28 -4.26
N GLU A 217 -11.32 3.13 -4.94
CA GLU A 217 -11.53 2.20 -6.04
C GLU A 217 -10.71 2.58 -7.28
N GLU A 218 -10.58 3.87 -7.59
CA GLU A 218 -9.74 4.35 -8.70
C GLU A 218 -8.25 3.98 -8.48
N ILE A 219 -7.79 4.05 -7.22
CA ILE A 219 -6.43 3.62 -6.86
C ILE A 219 -6.31 2.10 -6.93
N ALA A 220 -7.30 1.37 -6.39
CA ALA A 220 -7.32 -0.09 -6.38
C ALA A 220 -7.22 -0.69 -7.79
N GLN A 221 -7.91 -0.10 -8.78
CA GLN A 221 -7.82 -0.56 -10.17
C GLN A 221 -6.41 -0.44 -10.74
N THR A 222 -5.69 0.63 -10.43
CA THR A 222 -4.28 0.79 -10.84
C THR A 222 -3.38 -0.25 -10.15
N ILE A 223 -3.64 -0.56 -8.86
CA ILE A 223 -2.90 -1.60 -8.14
C ILE A 223 -3.12 -2.97 -8.80
N VAL A 224 -4.38 -3.33 -9.10
CA VAL A 224 -4.72 -4.58 -9.78
C VAL A 224 -4.05 -4.66 -11.16
N PHE A 225 -4.08 -3.58 -11.94
CA PHE A 225 -3.39 -3.52 -13.23
C PHE A 225 -1.88 -3.78 -13.10
N LEU A 226 -1.19 -3.10 -12.19
CA LEU A 226 0.26 -3.27 -11.98
C LEU A 226 0.62 -4.67 -11.51
N ALA A 227 -0.24 -5.28 -10.70
CA ALA A 227 -0.06 -6.64 -10.19
C ALA A 227 -0.39 -7.73 -11.21
N SER A 228 -1.03 -7.39 -12.32
CA SER A 228 -1.48 -8.35 -13.34
C SER A 228 -0.41 -8.63 -14.41
N ASP A 229 -0.66 -9.66 -15.22
CA ASP A 229 0.13 -10.00 -16.41
C ASP A 229 -0.06 -8.99 -17.57
N LYS A 230 -0.94 -7.98 -17.40
CA LYS A 230 -1.12 -6.88 -18.36
C LYS A 230 0.02 -5.86 -18.31
N ALA A 231 0.86 -5.91 -17.28
CA ALA A 231 2.00 -5.00 -17.07
C ALA A 231 3.35 -5.75 -16.96
N PRO A 232 3.69 -6.73 -17.83
CA PRO A 232 4.78 -7.67 -17.61
C PRO A 232 6.17 -7.04 -17.68
N PHE A 233 6.31 -5.86 -18.30
CA PHE A 233 7.59 -5.16 -18.46
C PHE A 233 7.71 -3.92 -17.57
N LEU A 234 6.73 -3.71 -16.64
CA LEU A 234 6.78 -2.62 -15.66
C LEU A 234 7.41 -3.12 -14.36
N THR A 235 8.60 -2.64 -14.06
CA THR A 235 9.26 -2.82 -12.75
C THR A 235 10.07 -1.57 -12.39
N GLY A 236 10.19 -1.26 -11.11
CA GLY A 236 10.87 -0.06 -10.59
C GLY A 236 10.13 1.25 -10.85
N GLN A 237 8.89 1.19 -11.35
CA GLN A 237 8.11 2.37 -11.68
C GLN A 237 7.20 2.78 -10.53
N SER A 238 6.93 4.08 -10.47
CA SER A 238 5.94 4.63 -9.57
C SER A 238 4.89 5.36 -10.41
N ILE A 239 3.65 4.88 -10.36
CA ILE A 239 2.57 5.39 -11.19
C ILE A 239 1.73 6.38 -10.39
N ALA A 240 1.72 7.64 -10.84
CA ALA A 240 0.86 8.66 -10.25
C ALA A 240 -0.61 8.44 -10.63
N VAL A 241 -1.49 8.49 -9.61
CA VAL A 241 -2.94 8.44 -9.77
C VAL A 241 -3.48 9.62 -8.96
N ASP A 242 -3.47 10.82 -9.56
CA ASP A 242 -3.44 12.06 -8.78
C ASP A 242 -4.31 13.19 -9.32
N GLY A 243 -5.11 12.94 -10.36
CA GLY A 243 -5.96 13.94 -10.99
C GLY A 243 -5.18 15.10 -11.63
N GLY A 244 -3.94 14.82 -12.07
CA GLY A 244 -3.06 15.78 -12.73
C GLY A 244 -2.20 16.63 -11.77
N LYS A 245 -2.10 16.26 -10.49
CA LYS A 245 -1.36 17.04 -9.48
C LYS A 245 0.13 17.18 -9.81
N LEU A 246 0.71 16.20 -10.49
CA LEU A 246 2.13 16.16 -10.87
C LEU A 246 2.39 16.49 -12.35
N ALA A 247 1.36 16.83 -13.11
CA ALA A 247 1.50 17.18 -14.53
C ALA A 247 2.08 18.59 -14.72
#